data_26ca249d889e7c1c5624667326ac6468
#
_entry.id   26ca249d889e7c1c5624667326ac6468
#
_cell.length_a   1.000
_cell.length_b   1.000
_cell.length_c   1.000
_cell.angle_alpha   90.00
_cell.angle_beta   90.00
_cell.angle_gamma   90.00
#
_symmetry.space_group_name_H-M   'P 1'
#
loop_
_entity.id
_entity.type
_entity.pdbx_description
1 polymer ?
#
loop_
_entity_poly.entity_id
_entity_poly.type
_entity_poly.pdbx_seq_one_letter_code
_entity_poly.pdbx_strand_id
1 'polypeptide(L)'
;MTSSSELPDYAVVNRENWAKANAEYTDRKAHDTWSQDEITWGMSGVREADVQTLPDVSGKDVVELGCGTAYFGAWLKQRGAARVVGVDITPAQLDTARRMSEEFGLGLEFVEANAEETGLPDASFDLVVSEYGASIWCDPYKWIPEAARLLRSGGELVFLRNSTLAMLCATDEGPPSETLQRPQLGLHRLEWREPDFEIEFHLGHGDWVRLLRSNGFEIVDLVELFADESTPEHTYYAFSAEWSRKWPIEEIWRARKAL
;
A
#
# COMPACT_ATOMS: atom_id res chain seq x y z
N MET A 1 -5.85 -26.84 -14.98
CA MET A 1 -4.96 -26.05 -15.86
C MET A 1 -5.44 -24.61 -15.73
N THR A 2 -4.90 -23.86 -14.80
CA THR A 2 -5.18 -22.44 -14.65
C THR A 2 -4.52 -21.73 -15.83
N SER A 3 -5.31 -21.09 -16.67
CA SER A 3 -4.83 -20.16 -17.68
C SER A 3 -3.98 -19.12 -16.94
N SER A 4 -2.68 -19.06 -17.21
CA SER A 4 -1.88 -17.90 -16.82
C SER A 4 -2.42 -16.74 -17.67
N SER A 5 -3.33 -15.94 -17.09
CA SER A 5 -3.70 -14.69 -17.70
C SER A 5 -2.41 -13.88 -17.86
N GLU A 6 -2.15 -13.38 -19.04
CA GLU A 6 -1.02 -12.51 -19.31
C GLU A 6 -1.14 -11.29 -18.39
N LEU A 7 -0.07 -10.96 -17.65
CA LEU A 7 -0.08 -9.81 -16.75
C LEU A 7 -0.41 -8.53 -17.53
N PRO A 8 -1.20 -7.61 -16.96
CA PRO A 8 -1.45 -6.34 -17.59
C PRO A 8 -0.14 -5.52 -17.71
N ASP A 9 -0.06 -4.62 -18.68
CA ASP A 9 1.13 -3.84 -19.00
C ASP A 9 1.73 -3.10 -17.79
N TYR A 10 0.89 -2.46 -16.98
CA TYR A 10 1.32 -1.77 -15.77
C TYR A 10 1.96 -2.70 -14.74
N ALA A 11 1.44 -3.93 -14.59
CA ALA A 11 1.99 -4.88 -13.65
C ALA A 11 3.37 -5.40 -14.10
N VAL A 12 3.58 -5.54 -15.42
CA VAL A 12 4.90 -5.89 -15.98
C VAL A 12 5.91 -4.78 -15.72
N VAL A 13 5.57 -3.54 -16.08
CA VAL A 13 6.42 -2.36 -15.88
C VAL A 13 6.78 -2.18 -14.41
N ASN A 14 5.78 -2.13 -13.53
CA ASN A 14 6.01 -1.89 -12.12
C ASN A 14 6.81 -3.03 -11.46
N ARG A 15 6.60 -4.29 -11.85
CA ARG A 15 7.40 -5.42 -11.37
C ARG A 15 8.89 -5.27 -11.73
N GLU A 16 9.20 -4.82 -12.94
CA GLU A 16 10.58 -4.58 -13.37
C GLU A 16 11.23 -3.46 -12.58
N ASN A 17 10.52 -2.35 -12.37
CA ASN A 17 10.99 -1.23 -11.57
C ASN A 17 11.23 -1.62 -10.11
N TRP A 18 10.31 -2.35 -9.48
CA TRP A 18 10.49 -2.82 -8.11
C TRP A 18 11.56 -3.89 -7.96
N ALA A 19 11.84 -4.68 -8.99
CA ALA A 19 13.01 -5.56 -9.00
C ALA A 19 14.32 -4.76 -9.04
N LYS A 20 14.37 -3.67 -9.82
CA LYS A 20 15.50 -2.73 -9.86
C LYS A 20 15.66 -2.03 -8.50
N ALA A 21 14.59 -1.46 -7.95
CA ALA A 21 14.58 -0.80 -6.65
C ALA A 21 15.04 -1.74 -5.52
N ASN A 22 14.67 -3.03 -5.57
CA ASN A 22 15.16 -4.03 -4.61
C ASN A 22 16.68 -4.15 -4.66
N ALA A 23 17.26 -4.32 -5.84
CA ALA A 23 18.71 -4.43 -6.00
C ALA A 23 19.45 -3.14 -5.58
N GLU A 24 18.83 -1.97 -5.78
CA GLU A 24 19.43 -0.68 -5.47
C GLU A 24 19.36 -0.32 -3.97
N TYR A 25 18.23 -0.55 -3.30
CA TYR A 25 18.07 -0.05 -1.94
C TYR A 25 17.12 -0.82 -1.01
N THR A 26 16.00 -1.43 -1.48
CA THR A 26 15.02 -2.00 -0.54
C THR A 26 15.56 -3.23 0.16
N ASP A 27 16.33 -4.08 -0.51
CA ASP A 27 16.98 -5.23 0.12
C ASP A 27 17.95 -4.80 1.24
N ARG A 28 18.77 -3.79 0.96
CA ARG A 28 19.74 -3.28 1.92
C ARG A 28 19.10 -2.61 3.14
N LYS A 29 17.94 -1.99 2.96
CA LYS A 29 17.21 -1.31 4.05
C LYS A 29 16.28 -2.25 4.84
N ALA A 30 16.00 -3.44 4.33
CA ALA A 30 14.99 -4.33 4.88
C ALA A 30 15.22 -4.64 6.37
N HIS A 31 16.47 -4.98 6.75
CA HIS A 31 16.79 -5.31 8.13
C HIS A 31 16.46 -4.16 9.10
N ASP A 32 16.87 -2.94 8.77
CA ASP A 32 16.62 -1.76 9.63
C ASP A 32 15.12 -1.50 9.76
N THR A 33 14.37 -1.65 8.68
CA THR A 33 12.91 -1.44 8.68
C THR A 33 12.20 -2.53 9.48
N TRP A 34 12.59 -3.79 9.34
CA TRP A 34 12.02 -4.90 10.12
C TRP A 34 12.33 -4.81 11.62
N SER A 35 13.43 -4.15 11.98
CA SER A 35 13.87 -3.96 13.38
C SER A 35 13.13 -2.85 14.11
N GLN A 36 12.26 -2.09 13.45
CA GLN A 36 11.52 -1.00 14.10
C GLN A 36 10.49 -1.53 15.10
N ASP A 37 10.42 -0.90 16.27
CA ASP A 37 9.49 -1.27 17.33
C ASP A 37 8.08 -0.65 17.14
N GLU A 38 7.98 0.40 16.33
CA GLU A 38 6.73 1.13 16.08
C GLU A 38 6.27 0.99 14.63
N ILE A 39 4.96 0.84 14.44
CA ILE A 39 4.36 0.97 13.12
C ILE A 39 4.32 2.45 12.75
N THR A 40 4.86 2.75 11.59
CA THR A 40 4.79 4.08 10.98
C THR A 40 4.13 3.99 9.61
N TRP A 41 3.47 5.06 9.21
CA TRP A 41 2.80 5.17 7.94
C TRP A 41 3.53 6.12 7.00
N GLY A 42 3.72 5.66 5.78
CA GLY A 42 4.08 6.48 4.65
C GLY A 42 5.43 7.18 4.72
N MET A 43 5.57 8.16 3.86
CA MET A 43 6.82 8.90 3.66
C MET A 43 7.19 9.78 4.84
N SER A 44 6.20 10.33 5.53
CA SER A 44 6.42 11.18 6.69
C SER A 44 6.66 10.40 7.99
N GLY A 45 6.53 9.07 7.95
CA GLY A 45 6.75 8.23 9.12
C GLY A 45 5.77 8.51 10.27
N VAL A 46 4.52 8.83 9.96
CA VAL A 46 3.50 9.12 10.97
C VAL A 46 3.23 7.87 11.80
N ARG A 47 3.33 7.96 13.12
CA ARG A 47 3.20 6.80 13.98
C ARG A 47 1.74 6.31 14.05
N GLU A 48 1.54 5.00 13.98
CA GLU A 48 0.22 4.40 14.17
C GLU A 48 -0.39 4.75 15.53
N ALA A 49 0.45 4.90 16.57
CA ALA A 49 0.02 5.32 17.90
C ALA A 49 -0.70 6.69 17.91
N ASP A 50 -0.37 7.56 16.97
CA ASP A 50 -0.96 8.90 16.87
C ASP A 50 -2.25 8.94 16.04
N VAL A 51 -2.37 8.05 15.03
CA VAL A 51 -3.51 8.03 14.09
C VAL A 51 -4.53 6.93 14.38
N GLN A 52 -4.12 5.84 15.02
CA GLN A 52 -4.98 4.72 15.48
C GLN A 52 -5.90 4.14 14.39
N THR A 53 -5.33 3.91 13.22
CA THR A 53 -6.09 3.44 12.05
C THR A 53 -6.24 1.93 11.98
N LEU A 54 -5.30 1.18 12.58
CA LEU A 54 -5.34 -0.28 12.58
C LEU A 54 -6.31 -0.80 13.65
N PRO A 55 -7.09 -1.86 13.34
CA PRO A 55 -7.80 -2.60 14.36
C PRO A 55 -6.82 -3.40 15.26
N ASP A 56 -7.31 -3.91 16.38
CA ASP A 56 -6.56 -4.92 17.13
C ASP A 56 -6.31 -6.16 16.25
N VAL A 57 -5.04 -6.46 16.02
CA VAL A 57 -4.61 -7.59 15.17
C VAL A 57 -4.29 -8.85 15.95
N SER A 58 -4.40 -8.81 17.28
CA SER A 58 -4.09 -9.97 18.14
C SER A 58 -4.95 -11.17 17.79
N GLY A 59 -4.30 -12.28 17.45
CA GLY A 59 -4.95 -13.52 17.05
C GLY A 59 -5.65 -13.50 15.68
N LYS A 60 -5.44 -12.47 14.86
CA LYS A 60 -6.07 -12.28 13.55
C LYS A 60 -5.25 -12.88 12.41
N ASP A 61 -5.97 -13.28 11.34
CA ASP A 61 -5.37 -13.61 10.05
C ASP A 61 -5.30 -12.34 9.19
N VAL A 62 -4.09 -11.98 8.76
CA VAL A 62 -3.80 -10.75 8.01
C VAL A 62 -3.23 -11.09 6.64
N VAL A 63 -3.63 -10.36 5.62
CA VAL A 63 -2.95 -10.35 4.31
C VAL A 63 -2.52 -8.94 3.95
N GLU A 64 -1.28 -8.81 3.50
CA GLU A 64 -0.70 -7.59 2.96
C GLU A 64 -0.63 -7.68 1.44
N LEU A 65 -1.31 -6.77 0.74
CA LEU A 65 -1.39 -6.73 -0.71
C LEU A 65 -0.37 -5.74 -1.29
N GLY A 66 0.59 -6.25 -2.07
CA GLY A 66 1.76 -5.52 -2.52
C GLY A 66 2.74 -5.31 -1.37
N CYS A 67 3.17 -6.41 -0.74
CA CYS A 67 3.93 -6.35 0.51
C CYS A 67 5.39 -5.90 0.33
N GLY A 68 5.93 -5.91 -0.88
CA GLY A 68 7.35 -5.63 -1.09
C GLY A 68 8.24 -6.52 -0.23
N THR A 69 9.10 -5.92 0.58
CA THR A 69 9.94 -6.64 1.56
C THR A 69 9.19 -7.05 2.84
N ALA A 70 7.88 -6.84 2.91
CA ALA A 70 6.95 -7.27 3.97
C ALA A 70 7.26 -6.74 5.40
N TYR A 71 7.86 -5.58 5.50
CA TYR A 71 8.14 -4.98 6.81
C TYR A 71 6.85 -4.62 7.57
N PHE A 72 5.81 -4.16 6.87
CA PHE A 72 4.55 -3.82 7.50
C PHE A 72 3.86 -5.07 8.07
N GLY A 73 3.81 -6.15 7.28
CA GLY A 73 3.36 -7.46 7.75
C GLY A 73 4.15 -7.99 8.94
N ALA A 74 5.48 -7.77 8.97
CA ALA A 74 6.33 -8.14 10.10
C ALA A 74 5.93 -7.38 11.38
N TRP A 75 5.68 -6.09 11.30
CA TRP A 75 5.22 -5.30 12.45
C TRP A 75 3.85 -5.77 12.97
N LEU A 76 2.93 -6.15 12.08
CA LEU A 76 1.63 -6.72 12.48
C LEU A 76 1.82 -8.10 13.14
N LYS A 77 2.75 -8.91 12.64
CA LYS A 77 3.08 -10.20 13.26
C LYS A 77 3.65 -10.02 14.66
N GLN A 78 4.56 -9.09 14.86
CA GLN A 78 5.12 -8.74 16.17
C GLN A 78 4.06 -8.23 17.15
N ARG A 79 2.97 -7.65 16.66
CA ARG A 79 1.80 -7.21 17.46
C ARG A 79 0.78 -8.30 17.71
N GLY A 80 1.09 -9.55 17.40
CA GLY A 80 0.31 -10.71 17.79
C GLY A 80 -0.65 -11.24 16.74
N ALA A 81 -0.55 -10.80 15.47
CA ALA A 81 -1.30 -11.45 14.39
C ALA A 81 -0.97 -12.96 14.36
N ALA A 82 -2.01 -13.79 14.34
CA ALA A 82 -1.83 -15.24 14.35
C ALA A 82 -1.15 -15.72 13.06
N ARG A 83 -1.60 -15.17 11.93
CA ARG A 83 -1.09 -15.46 10.60
C ARG A 83 -0.91 -14.17 9.82
N VAL A 84 0.19 -14.05 9.07
CA VAL A 84 0.41 -12.96 8.14
C VAL A 84 0.86 -13.53 6.81
N VAL A 85 0.17 -13.16 5.74
CA VAL A 85 0.48 -13.53 4.35
C VAL A 85 0.86 -12.27 3.58
N GLY A 86 2.07 -12.21 3.04
CA GLY A 86 2.49 -11.17 2.12
C GLY A 86 2.26 -11.61 0.67
N VAL A 87 1.59 -10.78 -0.11
CA VAL A 87 1.40 -10.98 -1.56
C VAL A 87 2.16 -9.90 -2.31
N ASP A 88 3.04 -10.30 -3.21
CA ASP A 88 3.73 -9.38 -4.12
C ASP A 88 3.96 -10.04 -5.48
N ILE A 89 4.03 -9.24 -6.53
CA ILE A 89 4.29 -9.71 -7.89
C ILE A 89 5.79 -9.81 -8.19
N THR A 90 6.64 -9.24 -7.34
CA THR A 90 8.08 -9.07 -7.57
C THR A 90 8.89 -10.12 -6.83
N PRO A 91 9.44 -11.14 -7.51
CA PRO A 91 10.20 -12.22 -6.87
C PRO A 91 11.36 -11.71 -6.00
N ALA A 92 12.09 -10.69 -6.47
CA ALA A 92 13.23 -10.12 -5.73
C ALA A 92 12.81 -9.52 -4.37
N GLN A 93 11.67 -8.84 -4.31
CA GLN A 93 11.10 -8.34 -3.06
C GLN A 93 10.76 -9.48 -2.11
N LEU A 94 10.09 -10.51 -2.63
CA LEU A 94 9.70 -11.68 -1.83
C LEU A 94 10.91 -12.50 -1.33
N ASP A 95 11.99 -12.57 -2.10
CA ASP A 95 13.22 -13.24 -1.65
C ASP A 95 13.85 -12.50 -0.46
N THR A 96 13.86 -11.16 -0.50
CA THR A 96 14.24 -10.34 0.64
C THR A 96 13.30 -10.58 1.84
N ALA A 97 11.98 -10.57 1.61
CA ALA A 97 10.98 -10.80 2.65
C ALA A 97 11.13 -12.18 3.32
N ARG A 98 11.36 -13.24 2.54
CA ARG A 98 11.60 -14.60 3.07
C ARG A 98 12.84 -14.64 3.95
N ARG A 99 13.94 -14.04 3.49
CA ARG A 99 15.19 -13.96 4.25
C ARG A 99 15.00 -13.21 5.57
N MET A 100 14.31 -12.07 5.55
CA MET A 100 14.01 -11.32 6.76
C MET A 100 13.08 -12.09 7.71
N SER A 101 12.03 -12.73 7.19
CA SER A 101 11.11 -13.54 8.00
C SER A 101 11.82 -14.71 8.71
N GLU A 102 12.80 -15.33 8.05
CA GLU A 102 13.65 -16.36 8.63
C GLU A 102 14.59 -15.79 9.70
N GLU A 103 15.27 -14.67 9.39
CA GLU A 103 16.21 -14.00 10.29
C GLU A 103 15.55 -13.53 11.59
N PHE A 104 14.35 -12.94 11.50
CA PHE A 104 13.58 -12.47 12.65
C PHE A 104 12.72 -13.56 13.31
N GLY A 105 12.65 -14.76 12.72
CA GLY A 105 11.92 -15.92 13.27
C GLY A 105 10.40 -15.69 13.32
N LEU A 106 9.82 -14.86 12.47
CA LEU A 106 8.41 -14.47 12.54
C LEU A 106 7.47 -15.42 11.79
N GLY A 107 7.97 -16.18 10.81
CA GLY A 107 7.19 -17.21 10.11
C GLY A 107 6.05 -16.64 9.25
N LEU A 108 6.30 -15.55 8.52
CA LEU A 108 5.36 -15.03 7.54
C LEU A 108 5.25 -15.98 6.34
N GLU A 109 4.06 -16.02 5.75
CA GLU A 109 3.82 -16.74 4.49
C GLU A 109 3.91 -15.75 3.32
N PHE A 110 4.38 -16.22 2.14
CA PHE A 110 4.53 -15.37 0.97
C PHE A 110 3.96 -16.02 -0.28
N VAL A 111 3.22 -15.25 -1.05
CA VAL A 111 2.59 -15.63 -2.31
C VAL A 111 3.05 -14.69 -3.43
N GLU A 112 3.68 -15.26 -4.45
CA GLU A 112 4.00 -14.53 -5.68
C GLU A 112 2.76 -14.47 -6.56
N ALA A 113 2.07 -13.33 -6.54
CA ALA A 113 0.85 -13.12 -7.32
C ALA A 113 0.60 -11.63 -7.54
N ASN A 114 -0.21 -11.32 -8.56
CA ASN A 114 -0.80 -10.00 -8.70
C ASN A 114 -1.88 -9.82 -7.62
N ALA A 115 -1.84 -8.71 -6.88
CA ALA A 115 -2.82 -8.40 -5.84
C ALA A 115 -4.26 -8.20 -6.35
N GLU A 116 -4.45 -8.14 -7.65
CA GLU A 116 -5.76 -8.12 -8.31
C GLU A 116 -6.40 -9.52 -8.44
N GLU A 117 -5.58 -10.59 -8.35
CA GLU A 117 -6.00 -12.00 -8.44
C GLU A 117 -4.96 -12.87 -7.68
N THR A 118 -5.11 -12.95 -6.36
CA THR A 118 -4.11 -13.57 -5.49
C THR A 118 -4.12 -15.10 -5.50
N GLY A 119 -5.24 -15.72 -5.91
CA GLY A 119 -5.45 -17.16 -5.79
C GLY A 119 -5.65 -17.67 -4.36
N LEU A 120 -5.66 -16.78 -3.37
CA LEU A 120 -5.92 -17.13 -1.96
C LEU A 120 -7.42 -17.45 -1.75
N PRO A 121 -7.77 -18.26 -0.74
CA PRO A 121 -9.17 -18.64 -0.49
C PRO A 121 -10.06 -17.45 -0.09
N ASP A 122 -11.34 -17.52 -0.45
CA ASP A 122 -12.36 -16.55 -0.04
C ASP A 122 -12.52 -16.52 1.48
N ALA A 123 -12.89 -15.36 2.02
CA ALA A 123 -13.25 -15.15 3.41
C ALA A 123 -12.28 -15.81 4.41
N SER A 124 -10.98 -15.65 4.16
CA SER A 124 -9.91 -16.30 4.94
C SER A 124 -9.10 -15.35 5.80
N PHE A 125 -9.37 -14.04 5.73
CA PHE A 125 -8.64 -13.02 6.49
C PHE A 125 -9.58 -12.12 7.28
N ASP A 126 -9.06 -11.61 8.40
CA ASP A 126 -9.74 -10.63 9.26
C ASP A 126 -9.33 -9.20 8.90
N LEU A 127 -8.12 -9.04 8.33
CA LEU A 127 -7.57 -7.76 7.90
C LEU A 127 -6.88 -7.92 6.54
N VAL A 128 -7.21 -7.03 5.63
CA VAL A 128 -6.41 -6.75 4.42
C VAL A 128 -5.72 -5.41 4.64
N VAL A 129 -4.42 -5.36 4.43
CA VAL A 129 -3.65 -4.12 4.50
C VAL A 129 -2.87 -3.89 3.20
N SER A 130 -2.68 -2.63 2.83
CA SER A 130 -1.79 -2.25 1.74
C SER A 130 -1.18 -0.88 2.04
N GLU A 131 0.11 -0.87 2.31
CA GLU A 131 0.89 0.35 2.51
C GLU A 131 1.67 0.61 1.23
N TYR A 132 1.24 1.58 0.42
CA TYR A 132 1.76 1.87 -0.92
C TYR A 132 1.81 0.69 -1.92
N GLY A 133 1.40 -0.49 -1.56
CA GLY A 133 1.42 -1.67 -2.42
C GLY A 133 0.33 -1.65 -3.48
N ALA A 134 -0.65 -2.54 -3.35
CA ALA A 134 -1.80 -2.59 -4.28
C ALA A 134 -2.55 -1.24 -4.38
N SER A 135 -2.50 -0.43 -3.32
CA SER A 135 -3.23 0.83 -3.20
C SER A 135 -2.86 1.89 -4.24
N ILE A 136 -1.67 1.79 -4.85
CA ILE A 136 -1.23 2.68 -5.94
C ILE A 136 -0.79 1.93 -7.19
N TRP A 137 -0.27 0.68 -7.08
CA TRP A 137 0.29 -0.06 -8.20
C TRP A 137 -0.70 -0.96 -8.93
N CYS A 138 -1.89 -1.19 -8.34
CA CYS A 138 -2.95 -2.02 -8.93
C CYS A 138 -4.17 -1.19 -9.31
N ASP A 139 -4.90 -1.64 -10.34
CA ASP A 139 -6.16 -1.02 -10.71
C ASP A 139 -7.17 -1.16 -9.57
N PRO A 140 -7.65 -0.04 -8.98
CA PRO A 140 -8.57 -0.09 -7.85
C PRO A 140 -9.87 -0.83 -8.16
N TYR A 141 -10.32 -0.82 -9.41
CA TYR A 141 -11.51 -1.55 -9.83
C TYR A 141 -11.31 -3.07 -9.89
N LYS A 142 -10.07 -3.55 -9.69
CA LYS A 142 -9.72 -4.98 -9.64
C LYS A 142 -9.27 -5.42 -8.25
N TRP A 143 -8.35 -4.69 -7.60
CA TRP A 143 -7.83 -5.13 -6.31
C TRP A 143 -8.81 -4.90 -5.14
N ILE A 144 -9.71 -3.90 -5.19
CA ILE A 144 -10.75 -3.71 -4.16
C ILE A 144 -11.76 -4.87 -4.14
N PRO A 145 -12.30 -5.36 -5.28
CA PRO A 145 -13.08 -6.59 -5.30
C PRO A 145 -12.33 -7.81 -4.75
N GLU A 146 -11.04 -7.95 -5.05
CA GLU A 146 -10.21 -9.03 -4.52
C GLU A 146 -10.03 -8.90 -3.00
N ALA A 147 -9.73 -7.70 -2.47
CA ALA A 147 -9.70 -7.45 -1.03
C ALA A 147 -11.02 -7.80 -0.35
N ALA A 148 -12.15 -7.43 -0.97
CA ALA A 148 -13.47 -7.79 -0.46
C ALA A 148 -13.71 -9.31 -0.46
N ARG A 149 -13.24 -10.03 -1.49
CA ARG A 149 -13.34 -11.50 -1.57
C ARG A 149 -12.54 -12.18 -0.46
N LEU A 150 -11.32 -11.70 -0.20
CA LEU A 150 -10.41 -12.26 0.80
C LEU A 150 -10.91 -12.08 2.24
N LEU A 151 -11.60 -10.99 2.52
CA LEU A 151 -12.09 -10.68 3.87
C LEU A 151 -13.27 -11.54 4.28
N ARG A 152 -13.27 -11.96 5.54
CA ARG A 152 -14.47 -12.44 6.24
C ARG A 152 -15.49 -11.31 6.40
N SER A 153 -16.77 -11.65 6.60
CA SER A 153 -17.77 -10.66 7.02
C SER A 153 -17.32 -9.97 8.31
N GLY A 154 -17.42 -8.66 8.36
CA GLY A 154 -16.93 -7.83 9.46
C GLY A 154 -15.42 -7.59 9.49
N GLY A 155 -14.66 -8.22 8.59
CA GLY A 155 -13.22 -7.95 8.42
C GLY A 155 -12.96 -6.55 7.88
N GLU A 156 -11.75 -6.05 8.06
CA GLU A 156 -11.40 -4.68 7.71
C GLU A 156 -10.36 -4.59 6.59
N LEU A 157 -10.48 -3.55 5.79
CA LEU A 157 -9.51 -3.11 4.81
C LEU A 157 -8.89 -1.80 5.29
N VAL A 158 -7.57 -1.76 5.42
CA VAL A 158 -6.81 -0.54 5.74
C VAL A 158 -5.74 -0.34 4.68
N PHE A 159 -5.73 0.81 4.03
CA PHE A 159 -4.72 1.07 3.02
C PHE A 159 -4.27 2.53 3.02
N LEU A 160 -2.97 2.71 2.85
CA LEU A 160 -2.33 4.00 2.68
C LEU A 160 -1.99 4.22 1.20
N ARG A 161 -2.13 5.45 0.76
CA ARG A 161 -1.79 5.91 -0.58
C ARG A 161 -1.50 7.40 -0.60
N ASN A 162 -1.00 7.92 -1.72
CA ASN A 162 -0.92 9.36 -1.93
C ASN A 162 -2.33 9.99 -1.88
N SER A 163 -2.44 11.15 -1.25
CA SER A 163 -3.71 11.86 -1.21
C SER A 163 -4.17 12.30 -2.60
N THR A 164 -5.49 12.40 -2.77
CA THR A 164 -6.04 12.92 -4.02
C THR A 164 -5.51 14.33 -4.33
N LEU A 165 -5.38 15.19 -3.31
CA LEU A 165 -4.87 16.55 -3.49
C LEU A 165 -3.41 16.55 -3.96
N ALA A 166 -2.56 15.72 -3.35
CA ALA A 166 -1.16 15.58 -3.73
C ALA A 166 -1.04 15.21 -5.22
N MET A 167 -1.83 14.23 -5.67
CA MET A 167 -1.80 13.78 -7.06
C MET A 167 -2.31 14.84 -8.04
N LEU A 168 -3.25 15.67 -7.63
CA LEU A 168 -3.71 16.79 -8.47
C LEU A 168 -2.66 17.91 -8.58
N CYS A 169 -1.81 18.07 -7.57
CA CYS A 169 -0.76 19.09 -7.50
C CYS A 169 0.62 18.59 -7.99
N ALA A 170 0.81 17.27 -8.11
CA ALA A 170 2.05 16.68 -8.57
C ALA A 170 2.36 17.12 -10.01
N THR A 171 3.60 17.53 -10.25
CA THR A 171 4.09 17.90 -11.58
C THR A 171 4.68 16.67 -12.27
N ASP A 172 4.75 16.68 -13.58
CA ASP A 172 5.39 15.59 -14.34
C ASP A 172 6.91 15.58 -14.16
N GLU A 173 7.48 16.72 -13.76
CA GLU A 173 8.90 16.89 -13.48
C GLU A 173 9.06 17.78 -12.23
N GLY A 174 9.62 17.23 -11.16
CA GLY A 174 9.94 17.98 -9.94
C GLY A 174 8.85 17.99 -8.86
N PRO A 175 8.99 18.83 -7.84
CA PRO A 175 8.11 18.81 -6.68
C PRO A 175 6.68 19.27 -7.01
N PRO A 176 5.68 18.87 -6.22
CA PRO A 176 4.31 19.34 -6.37
C PRO A 176 4.24 20.85 -6.18
N SER A 177 3.35 21.46 -6.94
CA SER A 177 3.07 22.89 -6.85
C SER A 177 1.88 23.17 -5.92
N GLU A 178 1.64 24.44 -5.61
CA GLU A 178 0.41 24.91 -4.97
C GLU A 178 -0.72 25.16 -6.00
N THR A 179 -0.56 24.62 -7.21
CA THR A 179 -1.51 24.78 -8.33
C THR A 179 -1.89 23.41 -8.87
N LEU A 180 -3.17 23.22 -9.18
CA LEU A 180 -3.65 21.99 -9.79
C LEU A 180 -3.02 21.81 -11.18
N GLN A 181 -2.40 20.65 -11.41
CA GLN A 181 -1.69 20.30 -12.64
C GLN A 181 -2.55 19.48 -13.60
N ARG A 182 -3.58 18.83 -13.09
CA ARG A 182 -4.46 17.95 -13.87
C ARG A 182 -5.90 17.98 -13.42
N PRO A 183 -6.87 17.61 -14.27
CA PRO A 183 -8.27 17.51 -13.87
C PRO A 183 -8.48 16.32 -12.93
N GLN A 184 -9.36 16.50 -11.93
CA GLN A 184 -9.80 15.39 -11.08
C GLN A 184 -10.80 14.47 -11.80
N LEU A 185 -11.58 15.02 -12.73
CA LEU A 185 -12.52 14.23 -13.52
C LEU A 185 -11.77 13.23 -14.39
N GLY A 186 -12.04 11.93 -14.18
CA GLY A 186 -11.36 10.84 -14.89
C GLY A 186 -9.97 10.50 -14.32
N LEU A 187 -9.63 10.99 -13.12
CA LEU A 187 -8.42 10.57 -12.44
C LEU A 187 -8.48 9.05 -12.20
N HIS A 188 -7.54 8.30 -12.78
CA HIS A 188 -7.47 6.85 -12.66
C HIS A 188 -6.05 6.36 -12.87
N ARG A 189 -5.58 6.21 -14.09
CA ARG A 189 -4.24 5.77 -14.44
C ARG A 189 -3.35 6.99 -14.71
N LEU A 190 -2.24 7.10 -13.99
CA LEU A 190 -1.19 8.09 -14.21
C LEU A 190 0.08 7.37 -14.68
N GLU A 191 0.77 8.00 -15.62
CA GLU A 191 2.04 7.51 -16.16
C GLU A 191 3.10 8.56 -15.87
N TRP A 192 4.08 8.18 -15.05
CA TRP A 192 5.24 9.00 -14.75
C TRP A 192 6.39 8.59 -15.66
N ARG A 193 7.18 9.53 -16.13
CA ARG A 193 8.25 9.27 -17.10
C ARG A 193 9.64 9.48 -16.52
N GLU A 194 9.75 10.20 -15.44
CA GLU A 194 11.00 10.52 -14.77
C GLU A 194 10.91 10.22 -13.27
N PRO A 195 11.95 9.69 -12.63
CA PRO A 195 13.22 9.21 -13.22
C PRO A 195 13.10 7.88 -13.99
N ASP A 196 12.09 7.08 -13.71
CA ASP A 196 11.75 5.82 -14.37
C ASP A 196 10.29 5.84 -14.83
N PHE A 197 9.94 5.08 -15.85
CA PHE A 197 8.56 4.96 -16.29
C PHE A 197 7.77 4.10 -15.31
N GLU A 198 6.81 4.69 -14.64
CA GLU A 198 5.94 4.05 -13.65
C GLU A 198 4.46 4.27 -13.98
N ILE A 199 3.62 3.35 -13.57
CA ILE A 199 2.17 3.43 -13.78
C ILE A 199 1.47 3.28 -12.43
N GLU A 200 0.82 4.34 -12.00
CA GLU A 200 0.07 4.41 -10.76
C GLU A 200 -1.43 4.57 -11.00
N PHE A 201 -2.22 4.19 -9.99
CA PHE A 201 -3.66 4.33 -10.02
C PHE A 201 -4.17 5.19 -8.88
N HIS A 202 -4.94 6.21 -9.24
CA HIS A 202 -5.50 7.18 -8.29
C HIS A 202 -6.95 7.49 -8.64
N LEU A 203 -7.78 7.65 -7.61
CA LEU A 203 -9.18 8.06 -7.77
C LEU A 203 -9.45 9.31 -6.93
N GLY A 204 -10.43 10.10 -7.33
CA GLY A 204 -10.99 11.12 -6.46
C GLY A 204 -11.77 10.49 -5.29
N HIS A 205 -11.89 11.19 -4.16
CA HIS A 205 -12.57 10.68 -2.96
C HIS A 205 -13.99 10.17 -3.25
N GLY A 206 -14.74 10.86 -4.11
CA GLY A 206 -16.08 10.42 -4.50
C GLY A 206 -16.10 9.08 -5.25
N ASP A 207 -15.07 8.78 -6.04
CA ASP A 207 -14.93 7.52 -6.76
C ASP A 207 -14.49 6.41 -5.80
N TRP A 208 -13.58 6.69 -4.86
CA TRP A 208 -13.22 5.77 -3.78
C TRP A 208 -14.43 5.37 -2.94
N VAL A 209 -15.22 6.37 -2.49
CA VAL A 209 -16.45 6.11 -1.71
C VAL A 209 -17.42 5.20 -2.47
N ARG A 210 -17.65 5.47 -3.77
CA ARG A 210 -18.54 4.63 -4.59
C ARG A 210 -17.99 3.23 -4.79
N LEU A 211 -16.70 3.11 -5.09
CA LEU A 211 -16.04 1.83 -5.31
C LEU A 211 -16.08 0.94 -4.06
N LEU A 212 -15.68 1.47 -2.91
CA LEU A 212 -15.72 0.73 -1.64
C LEU A 212 -17.13 0.27 -1.33
N ARG A 213 -18.13 1.17 -1.38
CA ARG A 213 -19.52 0.82 -1.09
C ARG A 213 -20.10 -0.20 -2.06
N SER A 214 -19.77 -0.13 -3.36
CA SER A 214 -20.26 -1.11 -4.34
C SER A 214 -19.68 -2.51 -4.14
N ASN A 215 -18.56 -2.62 -3.40
CA ASN A 215 -17.93 -3.88 -3.01
C ASN A 215 -18.29 -4.31 -1.57
N GLY A 216 -19.34 -3.74 -0.98
CA GLY A 216 -19.87 -4.15 0.32
C GLY A 216 -19.09 -3.60 1.51
N PHE A 217 -18.30 -2.55 1.32
CA PHE A 217 -17.60 -1.90 2.43
C PHE A 217 -18.41 -0.73 3.01
N GLU A 218 -18.37 -0.60 4.33
CA GLU A 218 -18.71 0.60 5.09
C GLU A 218 -17.40 1.37 5.34
N ILE A 219 -17.37 2.65 5.02
CA ILE A 219 -16.19 3.49 5.29
C ILE A 219 -16.21 3.81 6.78
N VAL A 220 -15.15 3.42 7.48
CA VAL A 220 -14.97 3.66 8.91
C VAL A 220 -14.29 5.00 9.13
N ASP A 221 -13.21 5.26 8.37
CA ASP A 221 -12.43 6.49 8.51
C ASP A 221 -11.66 6.82 7.23
N LEU A 222 -11.26 8.09 7.11
CA LEU A 222 -10.31 8.62 6.16
C LEU A 222 -9.40 9.58 6.92
N VAL A 223 -8.14 9.21 7.08
CA VAL A 223 -7.15 10.02 7.80
C VAL A 223 -6.15 10.61 6.81
N GLU A 224 -6.13 11.93 6.71
CA GLU A 224 -5.15 12.66 5.91
C GLU A 224 -3.87 12.86 6.72
N LEU A 225 -2.71 12.53 6.13
CA LEU A 225 -1.42 12.61 6.79
C LEU A 225 -0.66 13.86 6.39
N PHE A 226 -0.14 14.54 7.40
CA PHE A 226 0.65 15.75 7.26
C PHE A 226 2.05 15.54 7.86
N ALA A 227 3.05 16.18 7.30
CA ALA A 227 4.34 16.28 7.93
C ALA A 227 4.27 17.19 9.16
N ASP A 228 4.96 16.86 10.22
CA ASP A 228 5.15 17.72 11.37
C ASP A 228 6.47 18.54 11.26
N GLU A 229 6.78 19.34 12.30
CA GLU A 229 8.00 20.15 12.33
C GLU A 229 9.29 19.31 12.39
N SER A 230 9.21 18.07 12.89
CA SER A 230 10.36 17.17 13.03
C SER A 230 10.59 16.32 11.77
N THR A 231 9.64 16.28 10.85
CA THR A 231 9.74 15.48 9.61
C THR A 231 10.89 15.98 8.75
N PRO A 232 11.89 15.15 8.47
CA PRO A 232 13.02 15.54 7.63
C PRO A 232 12.60 15.72 6.18
N GLU A 233 13.35 16.52 5.43
CA GLU A 233 13.20 16.58 3.98
C GLU A 233 13.60 15.24 3.35
N HIS A 234 12.76 14.74 2.45
CA HIS A 234 13.04 13.53 1.70
C HIS A 234 13.73 13.85 0.38
N THR A 235 14.80 13.14 0.10
CA THR A 235 15.53 13.25 -1.18
C THR A 235 15.02 12.30 -2.25
N TYR A 236 14.17 11.34 -1.87
CA TYR A 236 13.70 10.27 -2.75
C TYR A 236 12.28 10.49 -3.30
N TYR A 237 11.50 11.39 -2.68
CA TYR A 237 10.11 11.62 -3.06
C TYR A 237 9.93 13.03 -3.59
N ALA A 238 9.02 13.18 -4.51
CA ALA A 238 8.72 14.47 -5.15
C ALA A 238 8.13 15.51 -4.18
N PHE A 239 7.66 15.08 -2.99
CA PHE A 239 7.00 15.97 -2.01
C PHE A 239 7.98 16.47 -0.96
N SER A 240 8.03 17.80 -0.75
CA SER A 240 8.81 18.39 0.33
C SER A 240 8.05 18.36 1.66
N ALA A 241 8.79 18.30 2.77
CA ALA A 241 8.20 18.44 4.09
C ALA A 241 7.49 19.81 4.26
N GLU A 242 8.00 20.88 3.63
CA GLU A 242 7.34 22.18 3.66
C GLU A 242 5.94 22.15 3.04
N TRP A 243 5.77 21.50 1.89
CA TRP A 243 4.47 21.31 1.25
C TRP A 243 3.55 20.46 2.12
N SER A 244 4.09 19.37 2.66
CA SER A 244 3.35 18.38 3.47
C SER A 244 2.88 18.91 4.81
N ARG A 245 3.48 19.98 5.36
CA ARG A 245 2.98 20.65 6.56
C ARG A 245 1.72 21.47 6.33
N LYS A 246 1.41 21.80 5.08
CA LYS A 246 0.25 22.61 4.72
C LYS A 246 -0.88 21.78 4.10
N TRP A 247 -0.53 20.73 3.36
CA TRP A 247 -1.47 19.88 2.64
C TRP A 247 -1.11 18.40 2.81
N PRO A 248 -2.11 17.51 2.85
CA PRO A 248 -1.85 16.09 3.02
C PRO A 248 -1.17 15.52 1.77
N ILE A 249 -0.05 14.82 1.94
CA ILE A 249 0.59 14.06 0.86
C ILE A 249 0.06 12.65 0.76
N GLU A 250 -0.43 12.12 1.86
CA GLU A 250 -0.91 10.75 2.01
C GLU A 250 -2.25 10.71 2.71
N GLU A 251 -2.95 9.63 2.50
CA GLU A 251 -4.22 9.34 3.15
C GLU A 251 -4.34 7.86 3.49
N ILE A 252 -4.88 7.56 4.68
CA ILE A 252 -5.22 6.20 5.10
C ILE A 252 -6.72 6.05 5.06
N TRP A 253 -7.18 5.05 4.32
CA TRP A 253 -8.57 4.62 4.27
C TRP A 253 -8.76 3.41 5.18
N ARG A 254 -9.77 3.46 6.01
CA ARG A 254 -10.26 2.34 6.80
C ARG A 254 -11.69 2.02 6.41
N ALA A 255 -11.92 0.79 6.00
CA ALA A 255 -13.24 0.32 5.60
C ALA A 255 -13.52 -1.06 6.20
N ARG A 256 -14.78 -1.35 6.52
CA ARG A 256 -15.23 -2.63 7.09
C ARG A 256 -16.14 -3.33 6.11
N LYS A 257 -15.89 -4.61 5.84
CA LYS A 257 -16.79 -5.43 5.04
C LYS A 257 -18.09 -5.66 5.83
N ALA A 258 -19.22 -5.37 5.19
CA ALA A 258 -20.55 -5.60 5.81
C ALA A 258 -20.72 -7.07 6.25
N LEU A 259 -21.62 -7.27 7.23
CA LEU A 259 -21.94 -8.60 7.79
C LEU A 259 -22.69 -9.49 6.79
#